data_b5d6e32e816786d1e273a6a5b1b1383b
#
_entry.id   b5d6e32e816786d1e273a6a5b1b1383b
#
_cell.length_a   1.000
_cell.length_b   1.000
_cell.length_c   1.000
_cell.angle_alpha   90.00
_cell.angle_beta   90.00
_cell.angle_gamma   90.00
#
_symmetry.space_group_name_H-M   'P 1'
#
loop_
_entity.id
_entity.type
_entity.pdbx_description
1 polymer ?
#
loop_
_entity_poly.entity_id
_entity_poly.type
_entity_poly.pdbx_seq_one_letter_code
_entity_poly.pdbx_strand_id
1 'polypeptide(L)'
;MLFRSTTAAMRSLVAETTLRPAQLIQVFFVRDGIDEPQPIRSMPGQYQHTLESIIPAVREAYEAGIRCIDLFGIPRDEDKDEVGSTAWDPQGILNRAIAVCREEFGDDLVVMADTCLDEFTSHGDRKSVV
;
A
#
# COMPACT_ATOMS: atom_id res chain seq x y z
N MET A 1 4.13 23.37 36.70
CA MET A 1 4.84 23.83 35.49
C MET A 1 5.52 22.63 34.85
N LEU A 2 5.07 22.21 33.67
CA LEU A 2 5.61 21.03 33.00
C LEU A 2 6.88 21.42 32.22
N PHE A 3 8.04 21.12 32.77
CA PHE A 3 9.36 21.36 32.15
C PHE A 3 9.61 20.58 30.84
N ARG A 4 8.73 19.63 30.48
CA ARG A 4 8.87 18.70 29.35
C ARG A 4 8.86 19.34 27.96
N SER A 5 8.45 20.60 27.82
CA SER A 5 8.18 21.21 26.51
C SER A 5 9.03 22.44 26.19
N THR A 6 10.00 22.83 27.05
CA THR A 6 10.71 24.09 26.90
C THR A 6 11.67 24.15 25.71
N THR A 7 12.35 23.04 25.39
CA THR A 7 13.26 22.97 24.23
C THR A 7 13.08 21.66 23.46
N ALA A 8 13.52 21.63 22.21
CA ALA A 8 13.51 20.39 21.41
C ALA A 8 14.39 19.30 22.04
N ALA A 9 15.55 19.67 22.59
CA ALA A 9 16.43 18.76 23.27
C ALA A 9 15.77 18.13 24.52
N MET A 10 15.08 18.94 25.32
CA MET A 10 14.37 18.43 26.51
C MET A 10 13.20 17.53 26.11
N ARG A 11 12.44 17.88 25.06
CA ARG A 11 11.37 17.01 24.54
C ARG A 11 11.92 15.64 24.08
N SER A 12 13.05 15.67 23.36
CA SER A 12 13.71 14.44 22.91
C SER A 12 14.22 13.57 24.08
N LEU A 13 14.79 14.23 25.11
CA LEU A 13 15.33 13.52 26.29
C LEU A 13 14.23 12.81 27.09
N VAL A 14 13.05 13.40 27.21
CA VAL A 14 11.93 12.86 28.02
C VAL A 14 10.84 12.18 27.19
N ALA A 15 11.10 11.93 25.90
CA ALA A 15 10.15 11.26 25.02
C ALA A 15 9.95 9.80 25.45
N GLU A 16 8.71 9.44 25.77
CA GLU A 16 8.33 8.07 26.14
C GLU A 16 8.02 7.22 24.88
N THR A 17 7.73 7.88 23.76
CA THR A 17 7.42 7.23 22.47
C THR A 17 8.43 7.65 21.42
N THR A 18 9.00 6.66 20.73
CA THR A 18 9.90 6.89 19.60
C THR A 18 9.25 6.29 18.35
N LEU A 19 9.13 7.10 17.30
CA LEU A 19 8.66 6.67 16.00
C LEU A 19 9.86 6.55 15.05
N ARG A 20 10.00 5.39 14.41
CA ARG A 20 11.04 5.11 13.41
C ARG A 20 10.39 4.74 12.07
N PRO A 21 11.03 5.01 10.91
CA PRO A 21 10.50 4.60 9.61
C PRO A 21 10.11 3.12 9.53
N ALA A 22 10.88 2.23 10.15
CA ALA A 22 10.60 0.80 10.19
C ALA A 22 9.32 0.41 10.96
N GLN A 23 8.68 1.35 11.67
CA GLN A 23 7.41 1.14 12.37
C GLN A 23 6.21 1.67 11.57
N LEU A 24 6.46 2.25 10.39
CA LEU A 24 5.43 2.77 9.50
C LEU A 24 5.09 1.73 8.43
N ILE A 25 3.84 1.78 7.97
CA ILE A 25 3.35 1.01 6.84
C ILE A 25 3.09 1.99 5.70
N GLN A 26 3.77 1.80 4.57
CA GLN A 26 3.54 2.61 3.38
C GLN A 26 2.48 1.96 2.50
N VAL A 27 1.44 2.71 2.19
CA VAL A 27 0.37 2.26 1.29
C VAL A 27 0.78 2.49 -0.16
N PHE A 28 0.45 1.52 -1.03
CA PHE A 28 0.62 1.60 -2.47
C PHE A 28 -0.61 1.09 -3.20
N PHE A 29 -0.95 1.74 -4.31
CA PHE A 29 -2.04 1.36 -5.19
C PHE A 29 -1.48 0.78 -6.48
N VAL A 30 -1.94 -0.41 -6.86
CA VAL A 30 -1.53 -1.07 -8.11
C VAL A 30 -2.76 -1.27 -8.99
N ARG A 31 -2.73 -0.73 -10.20
CA ARG A 31 -3.88 -0.74 -11.11
C ARG A 31 -3.58 -1.55 -12.36
N ASP A 32 -4.53 -2.38 -12.75
CA ASP A 32 -4.49 -3.08 -14.03
C ASP A 32 -4.97 -2.18 -15.17
N GLY A 33 -4.50 -2.48 -16.41
CA GLY A 33 -4.93 -1.78 -17.63
C GLY A 33 -4.39 -0.35 -17.79
N ILE A 34 -3.31 -0.01 -17.08
CA ILE A 34 -2.56 1.25 -17.30
C ILE A 34 -1.14 0.95 -17.78
N ASP A 35 -0.59 1.80 -18.64
CA ASP A 35 0.76 1.65 -19.20
C ASP A 35 1.80 2.46 -18.43
N GLU A 36 1.38 3.45 -17.65
CA GLU A 36 2.23 4.33 -16.84
C GLU A 36 1.57 4.68 -15.50
N PRO A 37 2.35 5.07 -14.47
CA PRO A 37 1.80 5.49 -13.19
C PRO A 37 0.88 6.70 -13.34
N GLN A 38 -0.30 6.63 -12.74
CA GLN A 38 -1.31 7.69 -12.78
C GLN A 38 -1.42 8.40 -11.42
N PRO A 39 -1.30 9.73 -11.36
CA PRO A 39 -1.42 10.47 -10.11
C PRO A 39 -2.85 10.39 -9.56
N ILE A 40 -2.99 10.21 -8.26
CA ILE A 40 -4.28 10.23 -7.56
C ILE A 40 -4.60 11.67 -7.19
N ARG A 41 -5.60 12.28 -7.86
CA ARG A 41 -5.92 13.70 -7.71
C ARG A 41 -6.27 14.12 -6.29
N SER A 42 -6.94 13.26 -5.53
CA SER A 42 -7.32 13.49 -4.14
C SER A 42 -6.18 13.27 -3.13
N MET A 43 -5.06 12.68 -3.57
CA MET A 43 -3.92 12.31 -2.72
C MET A 43 -2.62 12.80 -3.37
N PRO A 44 -2.26 14.08 -3.23
CA PRO A 44 -1.06 14.64 -3.85
C PRO A 44 0.20 13.85 -3.48
N GLY A 45 1.00 13.48 -4.48
CA GLY A 45 2.22 12.67 -4.31
C GLY A 45 1.97 11.16 -4.28
N GLN A 46 0.72 10.69 -4.37
CA GLN A 46 0.38 9.28 -4.50
C GLN A 46 -0.01 8.93 -5.95
N TYR A 47 0.32 7.70 -6.33
CA TYR A 47 0.10 7.20 -7.69
C TYR A 47 -0.58 5.84 -7.66
N GLN A 48 -1.36 5.56 -8.70
CA GLN A 48 -1.72 4.20 -9.09
C GLN A 48 -0.57 3.67 -9.97
N HIS A 49 0.08 2.62 -9.51
CA HIS A 49 1.26 2.04 -10.15
C HIS A 49 0.89 0.89 -11.09
N THR A 50 1.70 0.69 -12.11
CA THR A 50 1.76 -0.58 -12.86
C THR A 50 2.55 -1.62 -12.07
N LEU A 51 2.55 -2.89 -12.49
CA LEU A 51 3.41 -3.93 -11.92
C LEU A 51 4.91 -3.63 -12.07
N GLU A 52 5.29 -2.88 -13.10
CA GLU A 52 6.67 -2.51 -13.34
C GLU A 52 7.07 -1.31 -12.49
N SER A 53 6.21 -0.30 -12.39
CA SER A 53 6.51 0.94 -11.67
C SER A 53 6.38 0.82 -10.16
N ILE A 54 5.70 -0.21 -9.63
CA ILE A 54 5.60 -0.42 -8.18
C ILE A 54 6.97 -0.74 -7.56
N ILE A 55 7.82 -1.48 -8.26
CA ILE A 55 9.11 -1.92 -7.71
C ILE A 55 10.04 -0.74 -7.38
N PRO A 56 10.33 0.21 -8.30
CA PRO A 56 11.13 1.39 -7.93
C PRO A 56 10.49 2.25 -6.84
N ALA A 57 9.14 2.37 -6.80
CA ALA A 57 8.45 3.13 -5.76
C ALA A 57 8.59 2.47 -4.37
N VAL A 58 8.44 1.15 -4.29
CA VAL A 58 8.67 0.40 -3.05
C VAL A 58 10.14 0.46 -2.62
N ARG A 59 11.08 0.42 -3.57
CA ARG A 59 12.52 0.54 -3.29
C ARG A 59 12.86 1.89 -2.66
N GLU A 60 12.28 2.98 -3.16
CA GLU A 60 12.46 4.31 -2.55
C GLU A 60 11.99 4.33 -1.09
N ALA A 61 10.82 3.77 -0.81
CA ALA A 61 10.31 3.65 0.55
C ALA A 61 11.20 2.77 1.44
N TYR A 62 11.70 1.65 0.90
CA TYR A 62 12.62 0.75 1.59
C TYR A 62 13.95 1.45 1.93
N GLU A 63 14.53 2.23 1.01
CA GLU A 63 15.74 3.02 1.22
C GLU A 63 15.53 4.14 2.26
N ALA A 64 14.31 4.69 2.34
CA ALA A 64 13.91 5.63 3.39
C ALA A 64 13.72 4.97 4.77
N GLY A 65 13.85 3.64 4.86
CA GLY A 65 13.78 2.89 6.11
C GLY A 65 12.45 2.21 6.40
N ILE A 66 11.46 2.27 5.49
CA ILE A 66 10.20 1.53 5.60
C ILE A 66 10.49 0.02 5.47
N ARG A 67 9.79 -0.79 6.28
CA ARG A 67 9.94 -2.25 6.29
C ARG A 67 8.62 -3.00 6.15
N CYS A 68 7.53 -2.24 5.97
CA CYS A 68 6.20 -2.81 5.73
C CYS A 68 5.47 -1.97 4.70
N ILE A 69 4.86 -2.62 3.72
CA ILE A 69 3.96 -2.00 2.75
C ILE A 69 2.58 -2.63 2.81
N ASP A 70 1.56 -1.87 2.42
CA ASP A 70 0.20 -2.36 2.25
C ASP A 70 -0.26 -2.09 0.82
N LEU A 71 -0.63 -3.15 0.10
CA LEU A 71 -0.99 -3.10 -1.32
C LEU A 71 -2.50 -3.09 -1.51
N PHE A 72 -2.97 -2.14 -2.30
CA PHE A 72 -4.34 -2.03 -2.78
C PHE A 72 -4.38 -2.34 -4.28
N GLY A 73 -5.12 -3.38 -4.65
CA GLY A 73 -5.28 -3.78 -6.06
C GLY A 73 -6.50 -3.12 -6.68
N ILE A 74 -6.34 -2.51 -7.85
CA ILE A 74 -7.44 -1.90 -8.61
C ILE A 74 -7.57 -2.67 -9.93
N PRO A 75 -8.53 -3.60 -10.05
CA PRO A 75 -8.79 -4.32 -11.30
C PRO A 75 -9.37 -3.39 -12.35
N ARG A 76 -9.41 -3.83 -13.61
CA ARG A 76 -10.16 -3.15 -14.66
C ARG A 76 -11.64 -3.20 -14.34
N ASP A 77 -12.40 -2.19 -14.78
CA ASP A 77 -13.84 -2.15 -14.55
C ASP A 77 -14.57 -3.34 -15.20
N GLU A 78 -14.07 -3.84 -16.34
CA GLU A 78 -14.58 -5.02 -17.04
C GLU A 78 -14.34 -6.35 -16.33
N ASP A 79 -13.37 -6.39 -15.41
CA ASP A 79 -12.99 -7.57 -14.65
C ASP A 79 -13.67 -7.62 -13.26
N LYS A 80 -14.50 -6.62 -12.95
CA LYS A 80 -15.28 -6.58 -11.71
C LYS A 80 -16.59 -7.36 -11.89
N ASP A 81 -16.92 -8.18 -10.91
CA ASP A 81 -18.18 -8.94 -10.89
C ASP A 81 -18.95 -8.76 -9.57
N GLU A 82 -20.07 -9.44 -9.41
CA GLU A 82 -20.92 -9.32 -8.21
C GLU A 82 -20.26 -9.87 -6.95
N VAL A 83 -19.29 -10.76 -7.08
CA VAL A 83 -18.64 -11.44 -5.95
C VAL A 83 -17.19 -11.02 -5.74
N GLY A 84 -16.63 -10.18 -6.65
CA GLY A 84 -15.24 -9.73 -6.56
C GLY A 84 -14.23 -10.83 -6.84
N SER A 85 -14.51 -11.73 -7.80
CA SER A 85 -13.71 -12.95 -8.03
C SER A 85 -12.24 -12.67 -8.35
N THR A 86 -11.90 -11.53 -8.93
CA THR A 86 -10.53 -11.13 -9.22
C THR A 86 -9.67 -10.90 -7.96
N ALA A 87 -10.29 -10.73 -6.78
CA ALA A 87 -9.56 -10.60 -5.52
C ALA A 87 -8.76 -11.86 -5.13
N TRP A 88 -9.29 -13.05 -5.45
CA TRP A 88 -8.62 -14.33 -5.16
C TRP A 88 -8.06 -15.03 -6.40
N ASP A 89 -8.21 -14.44 -7.59
CA ASP A 89 -7.56 -14.94 -8.80
C ASP A 89 -6.05 -14.79 -8.67
N PRO A 90 -5.25 -15.87 -8.79
CA PRO A 90 -3.80 -15.79 -8.81
C PRO A 90 -3.23 -14.84 -9.88
N GLN A 91 -3.98 -14.61 -10.96
CA GLN A 91 -3.62 -13.67 -12.03
C GLN A 91 -4.20 -12.27 -11.81
N GLY A 92 -4.98 -12.05 -10.76
CA GLY A 92 -5.49 -10.74 -10.38
C GLY A 92 -4.37 -9.78 -10.02
N ILE A 93 -4.60 -8.48 -10.25
CA ILE A 93 -3.59 -7.43 -10.11
C ILE A 93 -2.95 -7.41 -8.72
N LEU A 94 -3.73 -7.59 -7.65
CA LEU A 94 -3.23 -7.60 -6.29
C LEU A 94 -2.29 -8.77 -6.04
N ASN A 95 -2.69 -9.99 -6.43
CA ASN A 95 -1.89 -11.19 -6.25
C ASN A 95 -0.57 -11.15 -7.05
N ARG A 96 -0.61 -10.60 -8.27
CA ARG A 96 0.59 -10.36 -9.07
C ARG A 96 1.49 -9.30 -8.43
N ALA A 97 0.94 -8.22 -7.88
CA ALA A 97 1.72 -7.20 -7.18
C ALA A 97 2.42 -7.76 -5.92
N ILE A 98 1.72 -8.60 -5.15
CA ILE A 98 2.33 -9.31 -4.01
C ILE A 98 3.49 -10.18 -4.49
N ALA A 99 3.30 -10.95 -5.57
CA ALA A 99 4.31 -11.85 -6.11
C ALA A 99 5.58 -11.09 -6.53
N VAL A 100 5.46 -10.00 -7.30
CA VAL A 100 6.63 -9.23 -7.76
C VAL A 100 7.35 -8.52 -6.60
N CYS A 101 6.62 -8.02 -5.61
CA CYS A 101 7.23 -7.44 -4.41
C CYS A 101 7.97 -8.50 -3.58
N ARG A 102 7.41 -9.69 -3.42
CA ARG A 102 8.04 -10.80 -2.70
C ARG A 102 9.27 -11.35 -3.43
N GLU A 103 9.23 -11.42 -4.76
CA GLU A 103 10.38 -11.81 -5.57
C GLU A 103 11.54 -10.84 -5.42
N GLU A 104 11.26 -9.53 -5.43
CA GLU A 104 12.28 -8.49 -5.39
C GLU A 104 12.89 -8.25 -4.00
N PHE A 105 12.07 -8.26 -2.95
CA PHE A 105 12.49 -7.86 -1.59
C PHE A 105 12.63 -9.03 -0.61
N GLY A 106 12.12 -10.20 -0.95
CA GLY A 106 12.21 -11.40 -0.10
C GLY A 106 11.67 -11.18 1.31
N ASP A 107 12.46 -11.55 2.31
CA ASP A 107 12.12 -11.42 3.73
C ASP A 107 12.51 -10.08 4.35
N ASP A 108 13.16 -9.19 3.58
CA ASP A 108 13.56 -7.86 4.05
C ASP A 108 12.39 -6.86 4.13
N LEU A 109 11.25 -7.22 3.50
CA LEU A 109 10.04 -6.39 3.45
C LEU A 109 8.80 -7.20 3.82
N VAL A 110 8.01 -6.70 4.76
CA VAL A 110 6.67 -7.23 5.04
C VAL A 110 5.72 -6.68 3.99
N VAL A 111 5.07 -7.59 3.25
CA VAL A 111 4.04 -7.24 2.27
C VAL A 111 2.69 -7.60 2.85
N MET A 112 1.88 -6.58 3.13
CA MET A 112 0.46 -6.68 3.46
C MET A 112 -0.38 -6.43 2.22
N ALA A 113 -1.61 -6.89 2.24
CA ALA A 113 -2.59 -6.62 1.19
C ALA A 113 -3.94 -6.33 1.82
N ASP A 114 -4.65 -5.35 1.29
CA ASP A 114 -6.05 -5.11 1.64
C ASP A 114 -6.90 -6.29 1.16
N THR A 115 -7.75 -6.79 2.06
CA THR A 115 -8.67 -7.91 1.78
C THR A 115 -10.12 -7.43 1.60
N CYS A 116 -10.32 -6.15 1.40
CA CYS A 116 -11.64 -5.57 1.13
C CYS A 116 -12.09 -5.91 -0.30
N LEU A 117 -13.31 -6.37 -0.46
CA LEU A 117 -13.84 -6.81 -1.76
C LEU A 117 -14.54 -5.71 -2.56
N ASP A 118 -14.81 -4.55 -1.97
CA ASP A 118 -15.54 -3.45 -2.60
C ASP A 118 -14.83 -2.91 -3.86
N GLU A 119 -13.51 -2.93 -3.91
CA GLU A 119 -12.75 -2.52 -5.10
C GLU A 119 -12.85 -3.53 -6.26
N PHE A 120 -13.18 -4.78 -5.96
CA PHE A 120 -13.28 -5.89 -6.92
C PHE A 120 -14.71 -6.18 -7.36
N THR A 121 -15.70 -5.62 -6.65
CA THR A 121 -17.12 -5.82 -6.98
C THR A 121 -17.65 -4.76 -7.93
N SER A 122 -18.58 -5.16 -8.82
CA SER A 122 -19.23 -4.26 -9.78
C SER A 122 -20.14 -3.21 -9.12
N HIS A 123 -20.63 -3.47 -7.91
CA HIS A 123 -21.51 -2.58 -7.14
C HIS A 123 -20.78 -1.77 -6.06
N GLY A 124 -19.48 -2.03 -5.82
CA GLY A 124 -18.68 -1.29 -4.83
C GLY A 124 -19.12 -1.47 -3.36
N ASP A 125 -19.91 -2.52 -3.06
CA ASP A 125 -20.39 -2.81 -1.70
C ASP A 125 -19.83 -4.14 -1.19
N ARG A 126 -19.01 -4.08 -0.15
CA ARG A 126 -18.45 -5.25 0.53
C ARG A 126 -19.46 -6.08 1.34
N LYS A 127 -20.64 -5.52 1.66
CA LYS A 127 -21.64 -6.19 2.49
C LYS A 127 -22.48 -7.19 1.71
N SER A 128 -22.52 -7.08 0.39
CA SER A 128 -23.35 -7.93 -0.48
C SER A 128 -22.67 -9.24 -0.86
N VAL A 129 -21.45 -9.48 -0.42
CA VAL A 129 -20.63 -10.64 -0.80
C VAL A 129 -20.71 -11.78 0.23
N VAL A 130 -21.67 -11.71 1.17
CA VAL A 130 -21.86 -12.72 2.23
C VAL A 130 -23.07 -13.59 1.89
#